data_80965f35bb27ec082fd43956bb6d63e4
#
_entry.id   80965f35bb27ec082fd43956bb6d63e4
#
_cell.length_a   1.000
_cell.length_b   1.000
_cell.length_c   1.000
_cell.angle_alpha   90.00
_cell.angle_beta   90.00
_cell.angle_gamma   90.00
#
_symmetry.space_group_name_H-M   'P 1'
#
loop_
_entity.id
_entity.type
_entity.pdbx_description
1 polymer ?
#
loop_
_entity_poly.entity_id
_entity_poly.type
_entity_poly.pdbx_seq_one_letter_code
_entity_poly.pdbx_strand_id
1 'polypeptide(L)'
;MYQYDYLIVGAGLYGAVMAHELHKKGKHCLVIDRRDHIAGNIYCEEIEGIHVHKYGAHIFHTSNQKVWEYINQFAEFNNYINSPIAVYKDELYNLPFNMNTFSKMWGIRTPKEAKEMIAKQVAECQITEPKNLEEQALSLGGRDVYEKLIKGYTEKQWGRDCKELPAFIIKRLPFRFTYDNNYFNDRYQGIPIGGEDVRGCGSQNRC
;
A
#
# COMPACT_ATOMS: atom_id res chain seq x y z
N MET A 1 -30.96 9.93 29.83
CA MET A 1 -29.76 10.63 29.28
C MET A 1 -28.77 9.55 28.93
N TYR A 2 -28.40 9.40 27.65
CA TYR A 2 -27.38 8.41 27.27
C TYR A 2 -26.02 8.93 27.76
N GLN A 3 -25.33 8.15 28.56
CA GLN A 3 -24.01 8.48 29.07
C GLN A 3 -23.01 7.61 28.33
N TYR A 4 -22.07 8.23 27.60
CA TYR A 4 -20.96 7.56 26.94
C TYR A 4 -19.69 7.72 27.76
N ASP A 5 -18.90 6.64 27.85
CA ASP A 5 -17.59 6.67 28.50
C ASP A 5 -16.53 7.28 27.59
N TYR A 6 -16.67 7.06 26.26
CA TYR A 6 -15.67 7.48 25.26
C TYR A 6 -16.32 8.07 24.02
N LEU A 7 -15.73 9.13 23.49
CA LEU A 7 -15.97 9.66 22.15
C LEU A 7 -14.82 9.25 21.24
N ILE A 8 -15.13 8.53 20.15
CA ILE A 8 -14.18 8.10 19.12
C ILE A 8 -14.45 8.90 17.86
N VAL A 9 -13.47 9.69 17.42
CA VAL A 9 -13.58 10.49 16.21
C VAL A 9 -12.89 9.74 15.04
N GLY A 10 -13.69 9.30 14.09
CA GLY A 10 -13.29 8.49 12.94
C GLY A 10 -13.77 7.04 13.04
N ALA A 11 -14.64 6.64 12.10
CA ALA A 11 -15.19 5.28 11.98
C ALA A 11 -14.38 4.39 10.99
N GLY A 12 -13.09 4.66 10.84
CA GLY A 12 -12.17 3.80 10.10
C GLY A 12 -11.74 2.59 10.93
N LEU A 13 -10.84 1.77 10.39
CA LEU A 13 -10.39 0.52 11.03
C LEU A 13 -9.86 0.74 12.46
N TYR A 14 -9.09 1.79 12.71
CA TYR A 14 -8.59 2.10 14.04
C TYR A 14 -9.72 2.39 15.03
N GLY A 15 -10.67 3.26 14.65
CA GLY A 15 -11.82 3.59 15.50
C GLY A 15 -12.72 2.38 15.78
N ALA A 16 -12.92 1.52 14.77
CA ALA A 16 -13.68 0.28 14.92
C ALA A 16 -13.03 -0.68 15.92
N VAL A 17 -11.72 -0.90 15.83
CA VAL A 17 -10.96 -1.74 16.78
C VAL A 17 -11.03 -1.16 18.20
N MET A 18 -10.85 0.15 18.35
CA MET A 18 -10.94 0.81 19.66
C MET A 18 -12.33 0.66 20.27
N ALA A 19 -13.39 0.90 19.49
CA ALA A 19 -14.78 0.72 19.95
C ALA A 19 -15.05 -0.72 20.39
N HIS A 20 -14.63 -1.69 19.59
CA HIS A 20 -14.79 -3.11 19.88
C HIS A 20 -14.08 -3.52 21.18
N GLU A 21 -12.81 -3.14 21.35
CA GLU A 21 -12.03 -3.51 22.53
C GLU A 21 -12.53 -2.80 23.82
N LEU A 22 -13.03 -1.58 23.69
CA LEU A 22 -13.66 -0.87 24.81
C LEU A 22 -15.02 -1.50 25.15
N HIS A 23 -15.81 -1.86 24.16
CA HIS A 23 -17.10 -2.56 24.38
C HIS A 23 -16.92 -3.89 25.12
N LYS A 24 -15.90 -4.69 24.76
CA LYS A 24 -15.54 -5.92 25.48
C LYS A 24 -15.21 -5.69 26.96
N LYS A 25 -14.83 -4.47 27.31
CA LYS A 25 -14.57 -4.04 28.69
C LYS A 25 -15.80 -3.38 29.36
N GLY A 26 -16.98 -3.50 28.75
CA GLY A 26 -18.23 -2.93 29.27
C GLY A 26 -18.32 -1.41 29.15
N LYS A 27 -17.56 -0.81 28.23
CA LYS A 27 -17.57 0.65 27.99
C LYS A 27 -18.54 1.01 26.87
N HIS A 28 -19.24 2.13 27.04
CA HIS A 28 -20.11 2.71 26.03
C HIS A 28 -19.37 3.76 25.22
N CYS A 29 -19.33 3.57 23.91
CA CYS A 29 -18.60 4.46 23.00
C CYS A 29 -19.59 5.16 22.06
N LEU A 30 -19.37 6.47 21.86
CA LEU A 30 -19.96 7.20 20.73
C LEU A 30 -18.90 7.33 19.64
N VAL A 31 -19.18 6.80 18.47
CA VAL A 31 -18.29 6.91 17.30
C VAL A 31 -18.91 7.93 16.34
N ILE A 32 -18.13 8.92 15.93
CA ILE A 32 -18.54 9.92 14.94
C ILE A 32 -17.56 9.96 13.78
N ASP A 33 -18.05 10.17 12.58
CA ASP A 33 -17.24 10.40 11.39
C ASP A 33 -17.82 11.55 10.57
N ARG A 34 -16.98 12.19 9.77
CA ARG A 34 -17.41 13.24 8.83
C ARG A 34 -18.00 12.67 7.53
N ARG A 35 -17.70 11.42 7.21
CA ARG A 35 -18.21 10.70 6.04
C ARG A 35 -19.59 10.13 6.36
N ASP A 36 -20.38 9.92 5.33
CA ASP A 36 -21.71 9.30 5.37
C ASP A 36 -21.66 7.77 5.44
N HIS A 37 -20.46 7.20 5.51
CA HIS A 37 -20.20 5.75 5.62
C HIS A 37 -19.14 5.45 6.68
N ILE A 38 -19.16 4.24 7.20
CA ILE A 38 -18.13 3.68 8.07
C ILE A 38 -16.95 3.13 7.26
N ALA A 39 -15.98 2.47 7.91
CA ALA A 39 -14.79 1.83 7.36
C ALA A 39 -13.68 2.80 6.90
N GLY A 40 -13.95 4.10 6.82
CA GLY A 40 -12.91 5.08 6.48
C GLY A 40 -12.28 4.83 5.10
N ASN A 41 -10.96 4.71 5.03
CA ASN A 41 -10.26 4.52 3.76
C ASN A 41 -10.34 3.10 3.19
N ILE A 42 -10.70 2.11 4.00
CA ILE A 42 -10.91 0.74 3.51
C ILE A 42 -12.32 0.51 2.97
N TYR A 43 -13.14 1.56 2.91
CA TYR A 43 -14.50 1.46 2.41
C TYR A 43 -14.54 1.04 0.93
N CYS A 44 -15.36 0.03 0.62
CA CYS A 44 -15.65 -0.43 -0.73
C CYS A 44 -17.14 -0.28 -1.04
N GLU A 45 -17.47 -0.17 -2.29
CA GLU A 45 -18.83 -0.20 -2.82
C GLU A 45 -18.96 -1.39 -3.77
N GLU A 46 -20.09 -2.09 -3.72
CA GLU A 46 -20.40 -3.06 -4.74
C GLU A 46 -21.14 -2.36 -5.88
N ILE A 47 -20.53 -2.35 -7.05
CA ILE A 47 -21.11 -1.77 -8.27
C ILE A 47 -21.12 -2.86 -9.34
N GLU A 48 -22.31 -3.25 -9.80
CA GLU A 48 -22.51 -4.29 -10.82
C GLU A 48 -21.82 -5.63 -10.48
N GLY A 49 -21.82 -6.01 -9.19
CA GLY A 49 -21.16 -7.23 -8.71
C GLY A 49 -19.64 -7.13 -8.57
N ILE A 50 -19.09 -5.93 -8.69
CA ILE A 50 -17.65 -5.66 -8.53
C ILE A 50 -17.42 -4.87 -7.24
N HIS A 51 -16.50 -5.35 -6.41
CA HIS A 51 -16.07 -4.61 -5.22
C HIS A 51 -15.09 -3.49 -5.60
N VAL A 52 -15.56 -2.26 -5.52
CA VAL A 52 -14.79 -1.06 -5.85
C VAL A 52 -14.17 -0.46 -4.59
N HIS A 53 -12.85 -0.49 -4.49
CA HIS A 53 -12.10 0.16 -3.41
C HIS A 53 -12.10 1.69 -3.65
N LYS A 54 -13.02 2.42 -3.01
CA LYS A 54 -13.28 3.83 -3.29
C LYS A 54 -12.09 4.76 -3.07
N TYR A 55 -11.24 4.44 -2.12
CA TYR A 55 -10.08 5.26 -1.70
C TYR A 55 -8.73 4.63 -2.04
N GLY A 56 -8.70 3.73 -3.01
CA GLY A 56 -7.52 2.97 -3.41
C GLY A 56 -7.52 1.54 -2.89
N ALA A 57 -6.72 0.69 -3.51
CA ALA A 57 -6.66 -0.71 -3.15
C ALA A 57 -6.11 -0.89 -1.72
N HIS A 58 -6.85 -1.59 -0.89
CA HIS A 58 -6.47 -1.94 0.47
C HIS A 58 -6.40 -3.45 0.62
N ILE A 59 -5.17 -3.97 0.55
CA ILE A 59 -4.89 -5.38 0.76
C ILE A 59 -4.35 -5.53 2.18
N PHE A 60 -5.01 -6.35 2.99
CA PHE A 60 -4.53 -6.62 4.33
C PHE A 60 -3.29 -7.50 4.26
N HIS A 61 -2.24 -7.13 4.99
CA HIS A 61 -1.03 -7.92 5.09
C HIS A 61 -0.36 -7.75 6.46
N THR A 62 0.19 -8.82 6.99
CA THR A 62 0.91 -8.83 8.25
C THR A 62 1.77 -10.08 8.41
N SER A 63 2.89 -9.97 9.10
CA SER A 63 3.66 -11.12 9.59
C SER A 63 3.35 -11.45 11.06
N ASN A 64 2.54 -10.63 11.73
CA ASN A 64 2.14 -10.85 13.11
C ASN A 64 0.94 -11.81 13.20
N GLN A 65 1.18 -13.01 13.72
CA GLN A 65 0.16 -14.04 13.84
C GLN A 65 -1.03 -13.60 14.72
N LYS A 66 -0.79 -12.86 15.81
CA LYS A 66 -1.88 -12.39 16.70
C LYS A 66 -2.79 -11.39 15.99
N VAL A 67 -2.23 -10.53 15.13
CA VAL A 67 -3.00 -9.58 14.33
C VAL A 67 -3.82 -10.33 13.28
N TRP A 68 -3.23 -11.35 12.64
CA TRP A 68 -3.93 -12.20 11.68
C TRP A 68 -5.09 -12.96 12.32
N GLU A 69 -4.86 -13.61 13.48
CA GLU A 69 -5.90 -14.31 14.24
C GLU A 69 -7.01 -13.35 14.70
N TYR A 70 -6.64 -12.12 15.10
CA TYR A 70 -7.61 -11.11 15.51
C TYR A 70 -8.53 -10.70 14.37
N ILE A 71 -8.00 -10.37 13.21
CA ILE A 71 -8.80 -9.88 12.07
C ILE A 71 -9.69 -10.98 11.48
N ASN A 72 -9.26 -12.23 11.53
CA ASN A 72 -10.05 -13.38 11.07
C ASN A 72 -11.26 -13.71 11.98
N GLN A 73 -11.42 -13.04 13.12
CA GLN A 73 -12.65 -13.11 13.92
C GLN A 73 -13.80 -12.32 13.27
N PHE A 74 -13.49 -11.40 12.36
CA PHE A 74 -14.46 -10.48 11.76
C PHE A 74 -14.73 -10.75 10.29
N ALA A 75 -13.77 -11.30 9.58
CA ALA A 75 -13.89 -11.58 8.15
C ALA A 75 -13.01 -12.77 7.77
N GLU A 76 -13.45 -13.54 6.78
CA GLU A 76 -12.65 -14.53 6.09
C GLU A 76 -11.86 -13.84 4.97
N PHE A 77 -10.58 -14.18 4.84
CA PHE A 77 -9.70 -13.61 3.83
C PHE A 77 -9.38 -14.63 2.73
N ASN A 78 -9.35 -14.17 1.49
CA ASN A 78 -8.83 -14.97 0.38
C ASN A 78 -7.29 -14.99 0.41
N ASN A 79 -6.70 -15.79 -0.48
CA ASN A 79 -5.24 -15.85 -0.64
C ASN A 79 -4.73 -14.89 -1.73
N TYR A 80 -5.30 -13.69 -1.82
CA TYR A 80 -4.88 -12.73 -2.83
C TYR A 80 -3.44 -12.31 -2.61
N ILE A 81 -2.61 -12.49 -3.62
CA ILE A 81 -1.22 -12.05 -3.65
C ILE A 81 -1.13 -10.77 -4.47
N ASN A 82 -0.71 -9.68 -3.82
CA ASN A 82 -0.55 -8.41 -4.51
C ASN A 82 0.68 -8.44 -5.42
N SER A 83 0.45 -8.40 -6.73
CA SER A 83 1.48 -8.40 -7.77
C SER A 83 1.20 -7.28 -8.77
N PRO A 84 1.43 -6.01 -8.39
CA PRO A 84 1.09 -4.87 -9.22
C PRO A 84 1.99 -4.79 -10.47
N ILE A 85 1.43 -4.19 -11.53
CA ILE A 85 2.12 -3.93 -12.78
C ILE A 85 2.15 -2.42 -13.02
N ALA A 86 3.32 -1.88 -13.28
CA ALA A 86 3.49 -0.53 -13.75
C ALA A 86 3.39 -0.46 -15.26
N VAL A 87 2.67 0.54 -15.76
CA VAL A 87 2.55 0.84 -17.20
C VAL A 87 3.34 2.12 -17.48
N TYR A 88 4.30 2.04 -18.38
CA TYR A 88 5.05 3.19 -18.86
C TYR A 88 4.97 3.23 -20.38
N LYS A 89 4.22 4.17 -20.94
CA LYS A 89 3.89 4.19 -22.37
C LYS A 89 3.31 2.83 -22.78
N ASP A 90 3.94 2.12 -23.71
CA ASP A 90 3.53 0.80 -24.20
C ASP A 90 4.27 -0.36 -23.52
N GLU A 91 5.02 -0.08 -22.44
CA GLU A 91 5.79 -1.08 -21.72
C GLU A 91 5.13 -1.45 -20.39
N LEU A 92 5.14 -2.74 -20.04
CA LEU A 92 4.64 -3.28 -18.78
C LEU A 92 5.80 -3.77 -17.91
N TYR A 93 5.83 -3.35 -16.64
CA TYR A 93 6.86 -3.74 -15.69
C TYR A 93 6.25 -4.34 -14.42
N ASN A 94 6.80 -5.44 -13.95
CA ASN A 94 6.43 -6.01 -12.67
C ASN A 94 6.91 -5.13 -11.51
N LEU A 95 6.11 -5.09 -10.44
CA LEU A 95 6.49 -4.53 -9.16
C LEU A 95 6.38 -5.62 -8.06
N PRO A 96 7.21 -5.54 -7.01
CA PRO A 96 8.26 -4.54 -6.72
C PRO A 96 9.39 -4.58 -7.75
N PHE A 97 10.37 -3.66 -7.64
CA PHE A 97 11.55 -3.63 -8.52
C PHE A 97 12.37 -4.90 -8.34
N ASN A 98 12.09 -5.91 -9.14
CA ASN A 98 12.67 -7.25 -9.03
C ASN A 98 13.34 -7.70 -10.35
N MET A 99 13.82 -8.94 -10.40
CA MET A 99 14.50 -9.45 -11.60
C MET A 99 13.59 -9.51 -12.83
N ASN A 100 12.26 -9.68 -12.69
CA ASN A 100 11.35 -9.59 -13.84
C ASN A 100 11.32 -8.17 -14.40
N THR A 101 11.32 -7.15 -13.52
CA THR A 101 11.42 -5.73 -13.89
C THR A 101 12.71 -5.44 -14.65
N PHE A 102 13.84 -5.85 -14.08
CA PHE A 102 15.16 -5.58 -14.66
C PHE A 102 15.41 -6.38 -15.94
N SER A 103 14.96 -7.63 -16.00
CA SER A 103 15.06 -8.44 -17.21
C SER A 103 14.26 -7.85 -18.38
N LYS A 104 13.06 -7.35 -18.09
CA LYS A 104 12.23 -6.66 -19.09
C LYS A 104 12.86 -5.34 -19.53
N MET A 105 13.43 -4.57 -18.58
CA MET A 105 13.98 -3.24 -18.85
C MET A 105 15.29 -3.28 -19.63
N TRP A 106 16.17 -4.24 -19.30
CA TRP A 106 17.56 -4.26 -19.79
C TRP A 106 17.97 -5.55 -20.53
N GLY A 107 17.08 -6.54 -20.66
CA GLY A 107 17.40 -7.82 -21.32
C GLY A 107 18.35 -8.71 -20.53
N ILE A 108 18.59 -8.44 -19.27
CA ILE A 108 19.51 -9.16 -18.38
C ILE A 108 18.83 -10.36 -17.71
N ARG A 109 19.62 -11.29 -17.18
CA ARG A 109 19.09 -12.55 -16.60
C ARG A 109 19.58 -12.85 -15.19
N THR A 110 20.65 -12.21 -14.75
CA THR A 110 21.27 -12.50 -13.44
C THR A 110 21.26 -11.33 -12.49
N PRO A 111 21.23 -11.59 -11.17
CA PRO A 111 21.38 -10.53 -10.15
C PRO A 111 22.65 -9.70 -10.29
N LYS A 112 23.75 -10.32 -10.78
CA LYS A 112 25.02 -9.64 -11.00
C LYS A 112 24.88 -8.57 -12.09
N GLU A 113 24.35 -8.95 -13.25
CA GLU A 113 24.11 -8.02 -14.36
C GLU A 113 23.18 -6.87 -13.94
N ALA A 114 22.13 -7.15 -13.14
CA ALA A 114 21.24 -6.12 -12.65
C ALA A 114 21.95 -5.09 -11.76
N LYS A 115 22.79 -5.57 -10.83
CA LYS A 115 23.59 -4.70 -9.95
C LYS A 115 24.60 -3.87 -10.74
N GLU A 116 25.26 -4.47 -11.72
CA GLU A 116 26.21 -3.79 -12.60
C GLU A 116 25.54 -2.70 -13.44
N MET A 117 24.34 -2.97 -13.98
CA MET A 117 23.57 -2.00 -14.75
C MET A 117 23.09 -0.83 -13.88
N ILE A 118 22.59 -1.08 -12.68
CA ILE A 118 22.20 -0.04 -11.71
C ILE A 118 23.43 0.81 -11.37
N ALA A 119 24.54 0.19 -11.00
CA ALA A 119 25.77 0.89 -10.63
C ALA A 119 26.31 1.77 -11.77
N LYS A 120 26.25 1.27 -13.00
CA LYS A 120 26.64 2.04 -14.20
C LYS A 120 25.77 3.29 -14.36
N GLN A 121 24.45 3.14 -14.34
CA GLN A 121 23.55 4.27 -14.53
C GLN A 121 23.62 5.29 -13.37
N VAL A 122 23.80 4.83 -12.14
CA VAL A 122 24.03 5.70 -10.98
C VAL A 122 25.31 6.50 -11.15
N ALA A 123 26.40 5.87 -11.59
CA ALA A 123 27.67 6.56 -11.85
C ALA A 123 27.55 7.60 -12.97
N GLU A 124 26.78 7.31 -14.02
CA GLU A 124 26.52 8.24 -15.12
C GLU A 124 25.77 9.50 -14.66
N CYS A 125 24.94 9.41 -13.62
CA CYS A 125 24.22 10.55 -13.08
C CYS A 125 25.10 11.55 -12.32
N GLN A 126 26.27 11.13 -11.82
CA GLN A 126 27.27 11.98 -11.11
C GLN A 126 26.68 12.78 -9.92
N ILE A 127 25.67 12.24 -9.24
CA ILE A 127 25.02 12.92 -8.12
C ILE A 127 25.60 12.41 -6.81
N THR A 128 26.26 13.28 -6.05
CA THR A 128 26.87 12.97 -4.74
C THR A 128 26.00 13.44 -3.58
N GLU A 129 25.34 14.59 -3.73
CA GLU A 129 24.47 15.18 -2.71
C GLU A 129 23.11 15.55 -3.32
N PRO A 130 22.15 14.62 -3.31
CA PRO A 130 20.84 14.86 -3.92
C PRO A 130 20.04 15.93 -3.16
N LYS A 131 19.56 16.95 -3.86
CA LYS A 131 18.83 18.09 -3.31
C LYS A 131 17.31 17.94 -3.33
N ASN A 132 16.81 17.09 -4.21
CA ASN A 132 15.39 16.87 -4.45
C ASN A 132 15.12 15.39 -4.72
N LEU A 133 13.84 15.03 -4.87
CA LEU A 133 13.43 13.64 -5.09
C LEU A 133 13.94 13.05 -6.39
N GLU A 134 13.98 13.84 -7.49
CA GLU A 134 14.56 13.38 -8.76
C GLU A 134 16.02 12.97 -8.58
N GLU A 135 16.85 13.86 -8.05
CA GLU A 135 18.27 13.59 -7.82
C GLU A 135 18.49 12.39 -6.87
N GLN A 136 17.66 12.28 -5.83
CA GLN A 136 17.72 11.15 -4.92
C GLN A 136 17.37 9.83 -5.62
N ALA A 137 16.32 9.80 -6.44
CA ALA A 137 15.93 8.60 -7.19
C ALA A 137 17.01 8.20 -8.22
N LEU A 138 17.56 9.18 -8.93
CA LEU A 138 18.67 8.97 -9.88
C LEU A 138 19.93 8.42 -9.20
N SER A 139 20.28 8.94 -8.03
CA SER A 139 21.44 8.46 -7.24
C SER A 139 21.26 7.06 -6.67
N LEU A 140 20.01 6.59 -6.50
CA LEU A 140 19.71 5.26 -5.98
C LEU A 140 19.51 4.20 -7.05
N GLY A 141 18.89 4.56 -8.19
CA GLY A 141 18.42 3.59 -9.18
C GLY A 141 18.82 3.85 -10.61
N GLY A 142 19.39 5.02 -10.88
CA GLY A 142 19.73 5.46 -12.23
C GLY A 142 18.53 5.95 -13.03
N ARG A 143 18.80 6.35 -14.27
CA ARG A 143 17.84 7.05 -15.12
C ARG A 143 16.63 6.20 -15.52
N ASP A 144 16.83 4.96 -15.94
CA ASP A 144 15.74 4.13 -16.45
C ASP A 144 14.70 3.81 -15.35
N VAL A 145 15.18 3.49 -14.14
CA VAL A 145 14.30 3.23 -13.00
C VAL A 145 13.54 4.50 -12.62
N TYR A 146 14.21 5.64 -12.59
CA TYR A 146 13.56 6.91 -12.28
C TYR A 146 12.49 7.26 -13.30
N GLU A 147 12.82 7.30 -14.58
CA GLU A 147 11.92 7.76 -15.63
C GLU A 147 10.72 6.81 -15.84
N LYS A 148 10.97 5.49 -15.80
CA LYS A 148 9.94 4.50 -16.12
C LYS A 148 9.04 4.12 -14.95
N LEU A 149 9.55 4.15 -13.72
CA LEU A 149 8.86 3.55 -12.59
C LEU A 149 8.59 4.51 -11.41
N ILE A 150 9.31 5.63 -11.32
CA ILE A 150 9.21 6.54 -10.17
C ILE A 150 8.54 7.85 -10.57
N LYS A 151 9.05 8.52 -11.57
CA LYS A 151 8.66 9.88 -11.93
C LYS A 151 7.15 10.03 -12.09
N GLY A 152 6.55 9.34 -13.05
CA GLY A 152 5.13 9.52 -13.39
C GLY A 152 4.19 9.18 -12.24
N TYR A 153 4.48 8.11 -11.48
CA TYR A 153 3.71 7.75 -10.31
C TYR A 153 3.82 8.82 -9.21
N THR A 154 5.03 9.29 -8.93
CA THR A 154 5.28 10.28 -7.88
C THR A 154 4.64 11.62 -8.21
N GLU A 155 4.81 12.12 -9.43
CA GLU A 155 4.20 13.38 -9.88
C GLU A 155 2.68 13.32 -9.84
N LYS A 156 2.08 12.19 -10.24
CA LYS A 156 0.62 11.96 -10.12
C LYS A 156 0.14 11.97 -8.67
N GLN A 157 0.88 11.33 -7.77
CA GLN A 157 0.51 11.24 -6.34
C GLN A 157 0.61 12.59 -5.63
N TRP A 158 1.64 13.36 -5.94
CA TRP A 158 1.94 14.61 -5.24
C TRP A 158 1.39 15.84 -5.95
N GLY A 159 0.97 15.73 -7.23
CA GLY A 159 0.53 16.84 -8.07
C GLY A 159 1.61 17.87 -8.32
N ARG A 160 2.90 17.48 -8.23
CA ARG A 160 4.07 18.36 -8.31
C ARG A 160 5.22 17.64 -9.02
N ASP A 161 6.11 18.42 -9.66
CA ASP A 161 7.34 17.90 -10.26
C ASP A 161 8.26 17.29 -9.19
N CYS A 162 8.92 16.20 -9.52
CA CYS A 162 9.88 15.53 -8.63
C CYS A 162 11.04 16.43 -8.18
N LYS A 163 11.40 17.46 -8.96
CA LYS A 163 12.41 18.46 -8.61
C LYS A 163 11.99 19.39 -7.48
N GLU A 164 10.69 19.55 -7.28
CA GLU A 164 10.13 20.37 -6.20
C GLU A 164 9.89 19.59 -4.90
N LEU A 165 10.03 18.29 -4.94
CA LEU A 165 9.81 17.40 -3.81
C LEU A 165 11.11 17.14 -3.05
N PRO A 166 11.07 17.10 -1.71
CA PRO A 166 12.27 16.85 -0.90
C PRO A 166 12.88 15.46 -1.13
N ALA A 167 14.20 15.37 -1.15
CA ALA A 167 14.94 14.11 -1.34
C ALA A 167 14.59 13.03 -0.31
N PHE A 168 14.26 13.39 0.93
CA PHE A 168 13.96 12.44 2.00
C PHE A 168 12.69 11.60 1.79
N ILE A 169 11.82 11.95 0.84
CA ILE A 169 10.63 11.17 0.48
C ILE A 169 11.03 9.79 -0.03
N ILE A 170 12.13 9.69 -0.78
CA ILE A 170 12.71 8.42 -1.21
C ILE A 170 14.05 8.21 -0.50
N LYS A 171 14.03 7.53 0.64
CA LYS A 171 15.27 7.22 1.38
C LYS A 171 16.02 6.03 0.79
N ARG A 172 15.33 5.10 0.15
CA ARG A 172 15.85 3.88 -0.46
C ARG A 172 14.90 3.37 -1.53
N LEU A 173 15.42 2.64 -2.49
CA LEU A 173 14.62 1.85 -3.44
C LEU A 173 14.67 0.38 -3.01
N PRO A 174 13.51 -0.28 -2.87
CA PRO A 174 13.44 -1.67 -2.41
C PRO A 174 13.75 -2.65 -3.54
N PHE A 175 14.97 -2.63 -4.05
CA PHE A 175 15.41 -3.57 -5.08
C PHE A 175 15.46 -5.00 -4.56
N ARG A 176 14.86 -5.91 -5.31
CA ARG A 176 14.87 -7.35 -5.05
C ARG A 176 15.55 -8.07 -6.21
N PHE A 177 16.60 -8.80 -5.91
CA PHE A 177 17.35 -9.56 -6.92
C PHE A 177 16.86 -11.01 -6.99
N THR A 178 15.54 -11.19 -6.95
CA THR A 178 14.80 -12.44 -7.11
C THR A 178 13.70 -12.26 -8.17
N TYR A 179 13.15 -13.35 -8.68
CA TYR A 179 12.04 -13.33 -9.64
C TYR A 179 10.65 -13.38 -8.97
N ASP A 180 10.59 -13.08 -7.67
CA ASP A 180 9.33 -13.06 -6.93
C ASP A 180 8.56 -11.75 -7.14
N ASN A 181 7.32 -11.85 -7.63
CA ASN A 181 6.42 -10.71 -7.86
C ASN A 181 5.52 -10.39 -6.66
N ASN A 182 5.64 -11.12 -5.56
CA ASN A 182 4.87 -10.81 -4.37
C ASN A 182 5.29 -9.45 -3.80
N TYR A 183 4.40 -8.47 -3.84
CA TYR A 183 4.71 -7.09 -3.42
C TYR A 183 5.01 -7.00 -1.92
N PHE A 184 4.24 -7.74 -1.10
CA PHE A 184 4.45 -7.79 0.34
C PHE A 184 5.33 -8.99 0.73
N ASN A 185 6.22 -8.80 1.69
CA ASN A 185 7.03 -9.88 2.27
C ASN A 185 6.35 -10.53 3.49
N ASP A 186 5.15 -10.08 3.84
CA ASP A 186 4.43 -10.58 4.99
C ASP A 186 3.91 -12.00 4.78
N ARG A 187 3.88 -12.77 5.85
CA ARG A 187 3.44 -14.16 5.85
C ARG A 187 1.96 -14.30 5.48
N TYR A 188 1.15 -13.36 5.93
CA TYR A 188 -0.28 -13.35 5.71
C TYR A 188 -0.67 -12.16 4.87
N GLN A 189 -1.49 -12.36 3.85
CA GLN A 189 -2.07 -11.32 3.04
C GLN A 189 -3.38 -11.79 2.41
N GLY A 190 -4.26 -10.86 2.10
CA GLY A 190 -5.53 -11.17 1.45
C GLY A 190 -6.49 -9.99 1.41
N ILE A 191 -7.60 -10.22 0.74
CA ILE A 191 -8.76 -9.34 0.70
C ILE A 191 -9.92 -10.08 1.36
N PRO A 192 -10.76 -9.41 2.18
CA PRO A 192 -11.92 -10.04 2.78
C PRO A 192 -12.86 -10.62 1.72
N ILE A 193 -13.31 -11.86 1.92
CA ILE A 193 -14.29 -12.52 1.04
C ILE A 193 -15.68 -11.93 1.37
N GLY A 194 -16.44 -11.57 0.33
CA GLY A 194 -17.78 -10.99 0.49
C GLY A 194 -17.80 -9.46 0.49
N GLY A 195 -16.67 -8.82 0.11
CA GLY A 195 -16.56 -7.38 0.23
C GLY A 195 -16.74 -6.96 1.69
N GLU A 196 -16.93 -5.69 1.93
CA GLU A 196 -17.12 -5.20 3.29
C GLU A 196 -18.45 -5.57 3.92
N ASP A 197 -18.68 -6.80 4.28
CA ASP A 197 -19.64 -7.04 5.35
C ASP A 197 -18.99 -6.70 6.72
N VAL A 198 -18.43 -5.50 6.82
CA VAL A 198 -18.22 -4.78 8.09
C VAL A 198 -19.60 -4.51 8.74
N ARG A 199 -20.71 -4.86 8.05
CA ARG A 199 -22.08 -4.79 8.53
C ARG A 199 -22.38 -5.72 9.71
N GLY A 200 -21.54 -6.71 9.95
CA GLY A 200 -21.67 -7.54 11.16
C GLY A 200 -21.47 -6.78 12.46
N CYS A 201 -20.82 -5.63 12.44
CA CYS A 201 -20.64 -4.76 13.62
C CYS A 201 -21.65 -3.61 13.71
N GLY A 202 -22.46 -3.36 12.67
CA GLY A 202 -23.31 -2.17 12.57
C GLY A 202 -24.81 -2.40 12.35
N SER A 203 -25.27 -3.62 12.03
CA SER A 203 -26.68 -3.86 11.71
C SER A 203 -27.57 -4.30 12.88
N GLN A 204 -27.03 -4.43 14.09
CA GLN A 204 -27.84 -4.47 15.28
C GLN A 204 -27.76 -3.10 15.97
N ASN A 205 -28.81 -2.31 15.83
CA ASN A 205 -29.08 -1.06 16.53
C ASN A 205 -29.11 -1.23 18.07
N ARG A 206 -28.12 -1.86 18.67
CA ARG A 206 -27.91 -1.99 20.11
C ARG A 206 -26.43 -2.29 20.38
N CYS A 207 -25.64 -1.25 20.45
CA CYS A 207 -24.47 -1.21 21.29
C CYS A 207 -24.59 -0.02 22.24
#